data_5c477911b22c64938f82dd35b99e15f2
#
_entry.id   5c477911b22c64938f82dd35b99e15f2
#
_cell.length_a   1.000
_cell.length_b   1.000
_cell.length_c   1.000
_cell.angle_alpha   90.00
_cell.angle_beta   90.00
_cell.angle_gamma   90.00
#
_symmetry.space_group_name_H-M   'P 1'
#
loop_
_entity.id
_entity.type
_entity.pdbx_description
1 polymer ?
#
loop_
_entity_poly.entity_id
_entity_poly.type
_entity_poly.pdbx_seq_one_letter_code
_entity_poly.pdbx_strand_id
1 'polypeptide(L)'
;MKHPSYYLLATVLLFAGCSSDTPAGDDNTTFSPLPEANASLYETDQVFTDVTAMTVKNSYGAYVTSQCYTKTEESDGNVHNPCFTCHVNSVEPNYIDDAALQESYAFSEATYKNPWSNLFVDRTDAVAAVSDAAILAYVRGDNYFDANGSIMLGEILKHVPDAWDYNHDGQWGGFVPDCYFAFDGEGFDRDPGGDYTGWRAFAYYPFPGTFWPTNGSTDDVLIRLPEVMRQNKEGVFDKEVYKLNLAIVEALIKRSDIAIEPVDEKVYGVDLNQNGTLDNTSKVVYRWAAPSYDFETKRFYNYAMYYVGRAQNAQIDNALHMAPGLYPEQTEFLHTVRYLDVDANGSVGMAPRMKELRYGRKSAWNTYPQLSNAAQAEIKDKDAFPNRLRTITGNEETGLNTGLGWVYQGFIEDKEGYLRPQSYEETLFCIGCHSGIGAVVDSTFVFPRKFDGGAKQRGWYHWTQSDSGFQEIKEPVLADGRYEYTLYLEANHAGDEFRGNDEVTARFFDGNGSLIPSEIEALHSDISRLIVPSKARAMMLNKAYRVIVEEQGYIYGRDAHVAPAANVHQQVAVDTPTGIKAVTMERYPLQ
;
A
#
# COMPACT_ATOMS: atom_id res chain seq x y z
N MET A 1 -34.58 -28.93 -33.59
CA MET A 1 -35.27 -28.45 -34.80
C MET A 1 -35.80 -27.05 -34.50
N LYS A 2 -35.50 -26.14 -35.42
CA LYS A 2 -35.84 -24.68 -35.46
C LYS A 2 -34.86 -23.77 -34.66
N HIS A 3 -33.88 -23.25 -35.38
CA HIS A 3 -33.08 -22.07 -35.05
C HIS A 3 -33.93 -20.79 -35.30
N PRO A 4 -33.79 -19.75 -34.52
CA PRO A 4 -34.16 -18.40 -34.93
C PRO A 4 -32.92 -17.66 -35.49
N SER A 5 -33.13 -17.11 -36.69
CA SER A 5 -32.18 -16.24 -37.39
C SER A 5 -32.14 -14.87 -36.74
N TYR A 6 -30.92 -14.40 -36.42
CA TYR A 6 -30.71 -13.00 -36.04
C TYR A 6 -30.43 -12.16 -37.30
N TYR A 7 -31.24 -11.14 -37.52
CA TYR A 7 -31.03 -10.13 -38.56
C TYR A 7 -29.96 -9.13 -38.09
N LEU A 8 -28.89 -9.09 -38.89
CA LEU A 8 -27.85 -8.08 -38.77
C LEU A 8 -28.31 -6.81 -39.46
N LEU A 9 -28.57 -5.73 -38.71
CA LEU A 9 -28.86 -4.41 -39.26
C LEU A 9 -27.50 -3.69 -39.50
N ALA A 10 -27.04 -3.66 -40.73
CA ALA A 10 -25.88 -2.88 -41.13
C ALA A 10 -26.34 -1.43 -41.43
N THR A 11 -25.90 -0.50 -40.57
CA THR A 11 -26.06 0.94 -40.82
C THR A 11 -24.90 1.41 -41.70
N VAL A 12 -25.21 1.71 -42.95
CA VAL A 12 -24.26 2.32 -43.90
C VAL A 12 -24.23 3.82 -43.62
N LEU A 13 -23.09 4.34 -43.16
CA LEU A 13 -22.81 5.76 -43.09
C LEU A 13 -22.25 6.20 -44.47
N LEU A 14 -23.02 6.99 -45.18
CA LEU A 14 -22.61 7.69 -46.40
C LEU A 14 -21.72 8.87 -46.01
N PHE A 15 -20.47 8.81 -46.37
CA PHE A 15 -19.59 9.99 -46.40
C PHE A 15 -19.86 10.74 -47.71
N ALA A 16 -20.41 11.95 -47.62
CA ALA A 16 -20.45 12.89 -48.71
C ALA A 16 -19.05 13.50 -48.89
N GLY A 17 -18.37 13.12 -49.96
CA GLY A 17 -17.15 13.77 -50.37
C GLY A 17 -17.43 15.13 -51.01
N CYS A 18 -16.84 16.18 -50.45
CA CYS A 18 -16.76 17.47 -51.14
C CYS A 18 -15.63 17.40 -52.18
N SER A 19 -15.99 17.38 -53.45
CA SER A 19 -15.09 17.66 -54.55
C SER A 19 -14.88 19.18 -54.65
N SER A 20 -13.68 19.64 -54.48
CA SER A 20 -13.29 21.02 -54.79
C SER A 20 -12.77 21.08 -56.23
N ASP A 21 -13.58 21.58 -57.13
CA ASP A 21 -13.10 22.06 -58.42
C ASP A 21 -12.38 23.39 -58.18
N THR A 22 -11.08 23.43 -58.48
CA THR A 22 -10.27 24.64 -58.49
C THR A 22 -10.26 25.19 -59.90
N PRO A 23 -10.70 26.45 -60.12
CA PRO A 23 -10.38 27.15 -61.37
C PRO A 23 -8.95 27.69 -61.31
N ALA A 24 -8.20 27.45 -62.36
CA ALA A 24 -6.90 28.05 -62.56
C ALA A 24 -7.08 29.59 -62.73
N GLY A 25 -6.51 30.33 -61.79
CA GLY A 25 -6.38 31.77 -61.87
C GLY A 25 -4.93 32.14 -61.51
N ASP A 26 -4.24 32.68 -62.48
CA ASP A 26 -2.95 33.39 -62.29
C ASP A 26 -3.17 34.51 -61.25
N ASP A 27 -2.52 34.41 -60.11
CA ASP A 27 -2.33 35.56 -59.25
C ASP A 27 -0.92 35.51 -58.64
N ASN A 28 -0.12 36.40 -59.23
CA ASN A 28 1.23 36.70 -58.80
C ASN A 28 1.16 37.61 -57.56
N THR A 29 0.73 37.03 -56.42
CA THR A 29 0.83 37.72 -55.12
C THR A 29 2.23 37.53 -54.57
N THR A 30 3.04 38.54 -54.74
CA THR A 30 4.27 38.71 -53.97
C THR A 30 3.91 38.71 -52.49
N PHE A 31 4.29 37.63 -51.80
CA PHE A 31 4.30 37.62 -50.35
C PHE A 31 5.20 38.73 -49.85
N SER A 32 4.63 39.77 -49.25
CA SER A 32 5.41 40.71 -48.45
C SER A 32 6.06 39.90 -47.33
N PRO A 33 7.38 40.05 -47.11
CA PRO A 33 8.01 39.43 -45.96
C PRO A 33 7.28 39.92 -44.71
N LEU A 34 6.96 38.99 -43.81
CA LEU A 34 6.46 39.32 -42.49
C LEU A 34 7.37 40.39 -41.87
N PRO A 35 6.86 41.45 -41.25
CA PRO A 35 7.68 42.44 -40.59
C PRO A 35 8.63 41.72 -39.65
N GLU A 36 9.94 42.04 -39.74
CA GLU A 36 10.93 41.53 -38.80
C GLU A 36 10.37 41.71 -37.38
N ALA A 37 10.24 40.61 -36.64
CA ALA A 37 9.83 40.65 -35.26
C ALA A 37 10.77 41.63 -34.56
N ASN A 38 10.21 42.73 -34.04
CA ASN A 38 10.98 43.72 -33.30
C ASN A 38 11.67 43.02 -32.13
N ALA A 39 12.97 42.89 -32.19
CA ALA A 39 13.80 42.30 -31.12
C ALA A 39 13.59 42.98 -29.76
N SER A 40 13.02 44.19 -29.75
CA SER A 40 12.70 44.96 -28.55
C SER A 40 11.49 44.46 -27.74
N LEU A 41 10.74 43.48 -28.23
CA LEU A 41 9.65 42.87 -27.45
C LEU A 41 10.13 41.81 -26.44
N TYR A 42 11.40 41.46 -26.44
CA TYR A 42 11.99 40.44 -25.56
C TYR A 42 13.06 40.98 -24.61
N GLU A 43 13.27 42.30 -24.54
CA GLU A 43 14.04 42.92 -23.48
C GLU A 43 13.17 43.20 -22.25
N THR A 44 12.62 42.17 -21.67
CA THR A 44 12.24 42.20 -20.27
C THR A 44 13.19 41.28 -19.53
N ASP A 45 13.58 41.65 -18.31
CA ASP A 45 14.31 40.83 -17.36
C ASP A 45 13.49 39.56 -16.94
N GLN A 46 12.91 38.87 -17.92
CA GLN A 46 12.26 37.59 -17.70
C GLN A 46 13.35 36.55 -17.52
N VAL A 47 13.49 36.11 -16.29
CA VAL A 47 14.27 34.92 -15.99
C VAL A 47 13.55 33.75 -16.67
N PHE A 48 14.09 33.28 -17.78
CA PHE A 48 13.61 32.07 -18.43
C PHE A 48 13.88 30.90 -17.50
N THR A 49 12.85 30.21 -17.08
CA THR A 49 13.03 28.95 -16.39
C THR A 49 13.43 27.90 -17.41
N ASP A 50 14.61 27.33 -17.25
CA ASP A 50 15.09 26.23 -18.11
C ASP A 50 14.17 25.02 -17.89
N VAL A 51 13.34 24.70 -18.87
CA VAL A 51 12.43 23.56 -18.82
C VAL A 51 13.16 22.22 -18.78
N THR A 52 14.45 22.20 -19.15
CA THR A 52 15.28 20.98 -19.00
C THR A 52 15.71 20.75 -17.57
N ALA A 53 15.71 21.80 -16.74
CA ALA A 53 15.93 21.71 -15.29
C ALA A 53 14.64 21.39 -14.51
N MET A 54 13.46 21.48 -15.14
CA MET A 54 12.21 21.04 -14.52
C MET A 54 12.22 19.51 -14.42
N THR A 55 12.04 19.01 -13.22
CA THR A 55 11.89 17.58 -13.00
C THR A 55 10.65 17.10 -13.75
N VAL A 56 10.85 16.31 -14.80
CA VAL A 56 9.74 15.67 -15.50
C VAL A 56 9.25 14.58 -14.57
N LYS A 57 8.05 14.76 -14.02
CA LYS A 57 7.41 13.75 -13.16
C LYS A 57 7.25 12.46 -13.96
N ASN A 58 7.85 11.38 -13.48
CA ASN A 58 7.71 10.07 -14.07
C ASN A 58 6.92 9.16 -13.14
N SER A 59 6.22 8.19 -13.70
CA SER A 59 5.37 7.27 -12.94
C SER A 59 5.86 5.82 -12.95
N TYR A 60 7.15 5.58 -13.21
CA TYR A 60 7.69 4.20 -13.26
C TYR A 60 7.39 3.43 -11.97
N GLY A 61 7.59 4.06 -10.80
CA GLY A 61 7.34 3.45 -9.51
C GLY A 61 5.89 3.05 -9.25
N ALA A 62 4.94 3.62 -9.98
CA ALA A 62 3.53 3.27 -9.88
C ALA A 62 3.16 1.95 -10.60
N TYR A 63 4.08 1.38 -11.39
CA TYR A 63 3.80 0.20 -12.21
C TYR A 63 4.71 -0.98 -11.91
N VAL A 64 5.97 -0.72 -11.58
CA VAL A 64 6.97 -1.77 -11.40
C VAL A 64 7.76 -1.49 -10.14
N THR A 65 7.52 -2.24 -9.09
CA THR A 65 8.26 -2.15 -7.83
C THR A 65 9.61 -2.88 -7.94
N SER A 66 10.50 -2.68 -6.98
CA SER A 66 11.81 -3.35 -6.97
C SER A 66 11.69 -4.88 -6.93
N GLN A 67 10.66 -5.39 -6.26
CA GLN A 67 10.38 -6.82 -6.17
C GLN A 67 10.11 -7.47 -7.54
N CYS A 68 9.56 -6.70 -8.49
CA CYS A 68 9.25 -7.21 -9.83
C CYS A 68 10.49 -7.60 -10.66
N TYR A 69 11.68 -7.20 -10.25
CA TYR A 69 12.94 -7.57 -10.91
C TYR A 69 13.70 -8.69 -10.20
N THR A 70 13.15 -9.24 -9.13
CA THR A 70 13.78 -10.32 -8.38
C THR A 70 13.83 -11.59 -9.20
N LYS A 71 14.97 -12.28 -9.16
CA LYS A 71 15.13 -13.66 -9.59
C LYS A 71 15.99 -14.40 -8.57
N THR A 72 15.68 -15.64 -8.36
CA THR A 72 16.59 -16.59 -7.73
C THR A 72 16.87 -17.66 -8.76
N GLU A 73 18.12 -17.89 -9.10
CA GLU A 73 18.55 -18.88 -10.09
C GLU A 73 19.22 -20.04 -9.36
N GLU A 74 18.70 -21.23 -9.54
CA GLU A 74 19.26 -22.46 -9.02
C GLU A 74 20.37 -23.01 -9.90
N SER A 75 21.10 -23.98 -9.37
CA SER A 75 22.22 -24.63 -10.08
C SER A 75 21.80 -25.37 -11.36
N ASP A 76 20.53 -25.74 -11.48
CA ASP A 76 19.93 -26.37 -12.66
C ASP A 76 19.37 -25.36 -13.67
N GLY A 77 19.47 -24.05 -13.35
CA GLY A 77 18.99 -22.96 -14.20
C GLY A 77 17.50 -22.62 -14.03
N ASN A 78 16.79 -23.22 -13.07
CA ASN A 78 15.45 -22.78 -12.72
C ASN A 78 15.50 -21.40 -12.06
N VAL A 79 14.54 -20.54 -12.42
CA VAL A 79 14.42 -19.17 -11.89
C VAL A 79 13.13 -19.07 -11.11
N HIS A 80 13.23 -18.52 -9.91
CA HIS A 80 12.12 -18.24 -9.02
C HIS A 80 12.01 -16.73 -8.78
N ASN A 81 10.82 -16.25 -8.54
CA ASN A 81 10.60 -14.85 -8.16
C ASN A 81 9.32 -14.72 -7.34
N PRO A 82 9.12 -13.59 -6.61
CA PRO A 82 7.99 -13.38 -5.72
C PRO A 82 6.71 -12.91 -6.43
N CYS A 83 6.64 -12.88 -7.74
CA CYS A 83 5.49 -12.36 -8.49
C CYS A 83 4.15 -12.96 -8.03
N PHE A 84 4.14 -14.26 -7.72
CA PHE A 84 2.95 -14.99 -7.28
C PHE A 84 2.37 -14.49 -5.95
N THR A 85 3.09 -13.70 -5.16
CA THR A 85 2.57 -13.15 -3.89
C THR A 85 1.63 -11.97 -4.12
N CYS A 86 1.83 -11.22 -5.22
CA CYS A 86 1.02 -10.06 -5.61
C CYS A 86 0.02 -10.39 -6.72
N HIS A 87 0.45 -11.18 -7.72
CA HIS A 87 -0.34 -11.60 -8.87
C HIS A 87 -1.16 -12.85 -8.53
N VAL A 88 -2.22 -12.65 -7.78
CA VAL A 88 -3.16 -13.67 -7.34
C VAL A 88 -4.55 -13.39 -7.91
N ASN A 89 -5.42 -14.41 -7.94
CA ASN A 89 -6.81 -14.20 -8.32
C ASN A 89 -7.48 -13.21 -7.39
N SER A 90 -8.07 -12.16 -7.95
CA SER A 90 -8.80 -11.15 -7.18
C SER A 90 -10.26 -11.54 -6.95
N VAL A 91 -10.91 -10.82 -6.05
CA VAL A 91 -12.35 -10.91 -5.78
C VAL A 91 -12.94 -9.52 -5.88
N GLU A 92 -14.17 -9.41 -6.43
CA GLU A 92 -14.88 -8.12 -6.44
C GLU A 92 -14.82 -7.43 -5.08
N PRO A 93 -14.59 -6.10 -5.03
CA PRO A 93 -14.56 -5.14 -6.14
C PRO A 93 -13.18 -4.89 -6.76
N ASN A 94 -12.19 -5.74 -6.53
CA ASN A 94 -10.92 -5.63 -7.22
C ASN A 94 -11.02 -6.37 -8.56
N TYR A 95 -11.14 -5.65 -9.67
CA TYR A 95 -11.38 -6.20 -11.01
C TYR A 95 -10.12 -6.39 -11.83
N ILE A 96 -8.98 -5.83 -11.41
CA ILE A 96 -7.68 -6.05 -12.01
C ILE A 96 -6.91 -6.98 -11.08
N ASP A 97 -6.66 -8.19 -11.52
CA ASP A 97 -5.87 -9.16 -10.77
C ASP A 97 -4.45 -9.33 -11.32
N ASP A 98 -4.23 -8.97 -12.58
CA ASP A 98 -2.94 -9.11 -13.28
C ASP A 98 -2.29 -10.50 -13.12
N ALA A 99 -3.09 -11.53 -12.79
CA ALA A 99 -2.59 -12.86 -12.47
C ALA A 99 -1.79 -13.46 -13.62
N ALA A 100 -2.19 -13.19 -14.87
CA ALA A 100 -1.48 -13.68 -16.07
C ALA A 100 -0.09 -13.06 -16.23
N LEU A 101 0.18 -11.87 -15.68
CA LEU A 101 1.46 -11.18 -15.81
C LEU A 101 2.58 -11.87 -15.04
N GLN A 102 2.25 -12.72 -14.06
CA GLN A 102 3.28 -13.48 -13.34
C GLN A 102 4.00 -14.53 -14.21
N GLU A 103 3.46 -14.93 -15.35
CA GLU A 103 4.07 -15.90 -16.26
C GLU A 103 5.19 -15.29 -17.11
N SER A 104 5.13 -13.99 -17.37
CA SER A 104 6.14 -13.28 -18.17
C SER A 104 6.31 -11.83 -17.68
N TYR A 105 7.46 -11.23 -18.03
CA TYR A 105 7.74 -9.82 -17.79
C TYR A 105 7.03 -8.96 -18.86
N ALA A 106 5.78 -8.61 -18.60
CA ALA A 106 4.96 -7.74 -19.46
C ALA A 106 5.13 -6.25 -19.11
N PHE A 107 6.37 -5.80 -18.93
CA PHE A 107 6.70 -4.44 -18.57
C PHE A 107 6.55 -3.48 -19.77
N SER A 108 6.44 -2.18 -19.50
CA SER A 108 6.57 -1.15 -20.52
C SER A 108 8.05 -0.97 -20.93
N GLU A 109 8.29 -0.48 -22.13
CA GLU A 109 9.66 -0.21 -22.62
C GLU A 109 10.48 0.66 -21.65
N ALA A 110 9.82 1.61 -20.97
CA ALA A 110 10.45 2.49 -19.99
C ALA A 110 11.00 1.75 -18.77
N THR A 111 10.55 0.53 -18.51
CA THR A 111 10.91 -0.28 -17.34
C THR A 111 11.64 -1.58 -17.70
N TYR A 112 12.01 -1.79 -18.96
CA TYR A 112 12.88 -2.91 -19.34
C TYR A 112 14.25 -2.85 -18.67
N LYS A 113 14.82 -1.66 -18.56
CA LYS A 113 15.96 -1.40 -17.69
C LYS A 113 15.45 -1.14 -16.28
N ASN A 114 15.96 -1.87 -15.30
CA ASN A 114 15.59 -1.72 -13.91
C ASN A 114 15.85 -0.29 -13.41
N PRO A 115 14.82 0.49 -13.07
CA PRO A 115 14.98 1.87 -12.60
C PRO A 115 15.53 1.97 -11.18
N TRP A 116 15.50 0.87 -10.41
CA TRP A 116 15.94 0.81 -9.01
C TRP A 116 17.46 0.63 -8.93
N SER A 117 18.18 1.60 -9.48
CA SER A 117 19.62 1.51 -9.65
C SER A 117 20.40 1.47 -8.33
N ASN A 118 19.81 1.91 -7.21
CA ASN A 118 20.40 1.77 -5.88
C ASN A 118 20.68 0.32 -5.49
N LEU A 119 19.95 -0.66 -6.03
CA LEU A 119 20.19 -2.08 -5.81
C LEU A 119 21.56 -2.56 -6.29
N PHE A 120 22.19 -1.82 -7.21
CA PHE A 120 23.48 -2.17 -7.82
C PHE A 120 24.66 -1.36 -7.29
N VAL A 121 24.43 -0.50 -6.29
CA VAL A 121 25.47 0.28 -5.65
C VAL A 121 26.18 -0.56 -4.58
N ASP A 122 27.52 -0.60 -4.64
CA ASP A 122 28.33 -1.21 -3.58
C ASP A 122 28.53 -0.21 -2.44
N ARG A 123 28.01 -0.55 -1.28
CA ARG A 123 28.12 0.26 -0.05
C ARG A 123 29.01 -0.40 1.01
N THR A 124 29.76 -1.43 0.66
CA THR A 124 30.55 -2.22 1.60
C THR A 124 31.45 -1.35 2.48
N ASP A 125 32.24 -0.47 1.87
CA ASP A 125 33.18 0.40 2.60
C ASP A 125 32.44 1.44 3.46
N ALA A 126 31.38 2.04 2.94
CA ALA A 126 30.58 3.04 3.66
C ALA A 126 29.89 2.40 4.89
N VAL A 127 29.34 1.21 4.74
CA VAL A 127 28.70 0.45 5.82
C VAL A 127 29.72 0.03 6.86
N ALA A 128 30.91 -0.43 6.45
CA ALA A 128 32.00 -0.81 7.34
C ALA A 128 32.54 0.37 8.17
N ALA A 129 32.46 1.59 7.64
CA ALA A 129 32.87 2.80 8.34
C ALA A 129 31.95 3.19 9.51
N VAL A 130 30.70 2.71 9.54
CA VAL A 130 29.73 2.99 10.60
C VAL A 130 29.94 2.00 11.76
N SER A 131 30.30 2.48 12.95
CA SER A 131 30.46 1.60 14.11
C SER A 131 29.10 1.13 14.67
N ASP A 132 29.08 -0.03 15.35
CA ASP A 132 27.88 -0.56 16.00
C ASP A 132 27.31 0.40 17.04
N ALA A 133 28.20 1.03 17.84
CA ALA A 133 27.78 2.00 18.84
C ALA A 133 27.11 3.23 18.21
N ALA A 134 27.65 3.73 17.09
CA ALA A 134 27.09 4.88 16.39
C ALA A 134 25.70 4.58 15.81
N ILE A 135 25.52 3.43 15.14
CA ILE A 135 24.23 3.09 14.56
C ILE A 135 23.18 2.80 15.64
N LEU A 136 23.54 2.13 16.75
CA LEU A 136 22.59 1.92 17.86
C LEU A 136 22.16 3.24 18.50
N ALA A 137 23.09 4.17 18.73
CA ALA A 137 22.74 5.49 19.21
C ALA A 137 21.80 6.23 18.24
N TYR A 138 22.06 6.10 16.94
CA TYR A 138 21.24 6.72 15.89
C TYR A 138 19.82 6.18 15.86
N VAL A 139 19.63 4.87 15.79
CA VAL A 139 18.30 4.25 15.67
C VAL A 139 17.45 4.43 16.93
N ARG A 140 18.09 4.66 18.09
CA ARG A 140 17.43 4.95 19.38
C ARG A 140 17.08 6.41 19.56
N GLY A 141 17.61 7.32 18.72
CA GLY A 141 17.19 8.70 18.68
C GLY A 141 15.79 8.83 18.05
N ASP A 142 14.83 9.37 18.78
CA ASP A 142 13.50 9.63 18.25
C ASP A 142 13.56 10.77 17.23
N ASN A 143 12.88 10.62 16.09
CA ASN A 143 12.73 11.65 15.06
C ASN A 143 11.26 11.98 14.78
N TYR A 144 10.37 11.53 15.66
CA TYR A 144 8.96 11.82 15.60
C TYR A 144 8.54 12.75 16.74
N PHE A 145 9.01 12.48 17.97
CA PHE A 145 8.76 13.33 19.13
C PHE A 145 9.97 14.16 19.52
N ASP A 146 9.72 15.39 19.96
CA ASP A 146 10.72 16.20 20.64
C ASP A 146 10.87 15.76 22.12
N ALA A 147 11.79 16.40 22.83
CA ALA A 147 12.03 16.13 24.26
C ALA A 147 10.82 16.44 25.18
N ASN A 148 9.83 17.19 24.70
CA ASN A 148 8.61 17.54 25.43
C ASN A 148 7.44 16.61 25.06
N GLY A 149 7.63 15.68 24.12
CA GLY A 149 6.58 14.79 23.62
C GLY A 149 5.68 15.42 22.54
N SER A 150 6.08 16.56 21.97
CA SER A 150 5.38 17.15 20.83
C SER A 150 5.79 16.45 19.52
N ILE A 151 4.86 16.29 18.59
CA ILE A 151 5.12 15.73 17.27
C ILE A 151 5.88 16.76 16.43
N MET A 152 7.20 16.57 16.24
CA MET A 152 8.09 17.54 15.60
C MET A 152 7.59 17.95 14.21
N LEU A 153 7.22 16.97 13.38
CA LEU A 153 6.71 17.26 12.05
C LEU A 153 5.41 18.08 12.10
N GLY A 154 4.50 17.79 13.05
CA GLY A 154 3.28 18.56 13.26
C GLY A 154 3.55 20.02 13.61
N GLU A 155 4.60 20.29 14.40
CA GLU A 155 5.01 21.66 14.71
C GLU A 155 5.60 22.39 13.50
N ILE A 156 6.42 21.73 12.69
CA ILE A 156 6.98 22.30 11.45
C ILE A 156 5.86 22.66 10.47
N LEU A 157 4.86 21.79 10.30
CA LEU A 157 3.76 21.98 9.35
C LEU A 157 2.78 23.12 9.74
N LYS A 158 2.82 23.63 10.97
CA LYS A 158 2.11 24.87 11.34
C LYS A 158 2.68 26.11 10.66
N HIS A 159 3.95 26.03 10.25
CA HIS A 159 4.68 27.08 9.54
C HIS A 159 5.44 26.43 8.41
N VAL A 160 4.67 25.94 7.43
CA VAL A 160 5.21 25.14 6.33
C VAL A 160 6.39 25.82 5.66
N PRO A 161 7.53 25.12 5.48
CA PRO A 161 8.65 25.67 4.70
C PRO A 161 8.25 25.89 3.25
N ASP A 162 8.69 26.99 2.62
CA ASP A 162 8.40 27.30 1.21
C ASP A 162 8.68 26.14 0.25
N ALA A 163 9.69 25.32 0.55
CA ALA A 163 10.05 24.14 -0.25
C ALA A 163 9.05 22.99 -0.16
N TRP A 164 8.14 22.99 0.81
CA TRP A 164 7.11 21.98 1.03
C TRP A 164 5.70 22.48 0.69
N ASP A 165 5.55 23.78 0.52
CA ASP A 165 4.31 24.46 0.16
C ASP A 165 4.15 24.44 -1.36
N TYR A 166 3.46 23.41 -1.86
CA TYR A 166 3.32 23.17 -3.30
C TYR A 166 2.50 24.27 -4.01
N ASN A 167 1.47 24.79 -3.35
CA ASN A 167 0.57 25.79 -3.92
C ASN A 167 0.94 27.23 -3.56
N HIS A 168 1.96 27.42 -2.70
CA HIS A 168 2.47 28.72 -2.23
C HIS A 168 1.43 29.57 -1.52
N ASP A 169 0.54 28.95 -0.74
CA ASP A 169 -0.48 29.65 0.06
C ASP A 169 -0.06 29.89 1.53
N GLY A 170 1.10 29.37 1.93
CA GLY A 170 1.64 29.48 3.29
C GLY A 170 1.00 28.54 4.30
N GLN A 171 0.23 27.54 3.83
CA GLN A 171 -0.45 26.57 4.67
C GLN A 171 -0.16 25.15 4.18
N TRP A 172 -0.18 24.18 5.09
CA TRP A 172 -0.08 22.78 4.75
C TRP A 172 -1.47 22.18 4.51
N GLY A 173 -1.75 21.76 3.29
CA GLY A 173 -3.05 21.17 2.88
C GLY A 173 -3.14 19.66 3.03
N GLY A 174 -2.05 18.99 3.42
CA GLY A 174 -1.96 17.54 3.56
C GLY A 174 -2.23 17.01 4.96
N PHE A 175 -1.84 15.74 5.18
CA PHE A 175 -1.92 15.11 6.49
C PHE A 175 -0.96 15.77 7.49
N VAL A 176 -1.48 16.11 8.66
CA VAL A 176 -0.66 16.53 9.81
C VAL A 176 -0.66 15.38 10.81
N PRO A 177 0.53 14.82 11.16
CA PRO A 177 0.61 13.70 12.09
C PRO A 177 0.03 14.03 13.45
N ASP A 178 -0.87 13.17 13.93
CA ASP A 178 -1.65 13.33 15.16
C ASP A 178 -1.78 12.03 15.97
N CYS A 179 -0.97 11.03 15.69
CA CYS A 179 -0.87 9.78 16.45
C CYS A 179 0.25 9.91 17.49
N TYR A 180 -0.04 9.59 18.75
CA TYR A 180 0.95 9.65 19.84
C TYR A 180 1.55 8.30 20.18
N PHE A 181 1.11 7.21 19.53
CA PHE A 181 1.56 5.84 19.83
C PHE A 181 1.43 5.47 21.33
N ALA A 182 0.50 6.15 22.03
CA ALA A 182 0.19 5.95 23.44
C ALA A 182 -1.04 5.04 23.60
N PHE A 183 -0.87 3.77 23.21
CA PHE A 183 -1.96 2.79 23.12
C PHE A 183 -2.45 2.33 24.48
N ASP A 184 -3.78 2.28 24.63
CA ASP A 184 -4.40 1.56 25.75
C ASP A 184 -4.36 0.03 25.51
N GLY A 185 -4.88 -0.73 26.50
CA GLY A 185 -4.89 -2.20 26.43
C GLY A 185 -5.71 -2.81 25.29
N GLU A 186 -6.46 -1.99 24.51
CA GLU A 186 -7.24 -2.41 23.36
C GLU A 186 -6.73 -1.80 22.03
N GLY A 187 -5.51 -1.23 22.03
CA GLY A 187 -4.83 -0.67 20.88
C GLY A 187 -5.29 0.74 20.47
N PHE A 188 -6.11 1.43 21.25
CA PHE A 188 -6.52 2.78 20.96
C PHE A 188 -5.48 3.81 21.40
N ASP A 189 -5.11 4.70 20.49
CA ASP A 189 -4.17 5.77 20.73
C ASP A 189 -4.82 6.92 21.51
N ARG A 190 -4.03 7.56 22.37
CA ARG A 190 -4.43 8.73 23.19
C ARG A 190 -3.45 9.85 23.02
N ASP A 191 -3.97 11.05 23.03
CA ASP A 191 -3.17 12.26 23.09
C ASP A 191 -2.62 12.50 24.53
N PRO A 192 -1.72 13.49 24.73
CA PRO A 192 -1.20 13.84 26.06
C PRO A 192 -2.27 14.33 27.05
N GLY A 193 -3.43 14.78 26.58
CA GLY A 193 -4.59 15.14 27.41
C GLY A 193 -5.36 13.93 27.91
N GLY A 194 -5.12 12.75 27.33
CA GLY A 194 -5.80 11.50 27.63
C GLY A 194 -7.02 11.23 26.75
N ASP A 195 -7.31 12.10 25.79
CA ASP A 195 -8.40 11.94 24.84
C ASP A 195 -8.01 10.96 23.72
N TYR A 196 -8.98 10.24 23.17
CA TYR A 196 -8.76 9.31 22.06
C TYR A 196 -8.57 10.06 20.75
N THR A 197 -7.44 9.82 20.06
CA THR A 197 -7.16 10.40 18.74
C THR A 197 -8.01 9.79 17.62
N GLY A 198 -8.62 8.64 17.90
CA GLY A 198 -9.36 7.84 16.95
C GLY A 198 -8.51 6.79 16.24
N TRP A 199 -7.19 6.83 16.31
CA TRP A 199 -6.32 5.77 15.80
C TRP A 199 -6.45 4.51 16.64
N ARG A 200 -6.48 3.36 15.98
CA ARG A 200 -6.45 2.04 16.61
C ARG A 200 -5.46 1.16 15.91
N ALA A 201 -4.49 0.64 16.64
CA ALA A 201 -3.51 -0.30 16.14
C ALA A 201 -4.08 -1.73 16.09
N PHE A 202 -3.59 -2.54 15.15
CA PHE A 202 -3.82 -3.97 15.14
C PHE A 202 -2.58 -4.74 14.68
N ALA A 203 -2.41 -5.91 15.24
CA ALA A 203 -1.39 -6.87 14.84
C ALA A 203 -1.84 -7.60 13.57
N TYR A 204 -0.89 -7.91 12.70
CA TYR A 204 -1.14 -8.49 11.39
C TYR A 204 0.01 -9.41 10.95
N TYR A 205 -0.26 -10.24 9.98
CA TYR A 205 0.75 -11.05 9.31
C TYR A 205 1.51 -10.19 8.30
N PRO A 206 2.83 -9.99 8.46
CA PRO A 206 3.61 -9.27 7.46
C PRO A 206 3.43 -9.87 6.07
N PHE A 207 3.31 -9.02 5.05
CA PHE A 207 3.19 -9.48 3.67
C PHE A 207 4.50 -10.14 3.22
N PRO A 208 4.47 -11.29 2.50
CA PRO A 208 5.67 -12.04 2.14
C PRO A 208 6.76 -11.15 1.53
N GLY A 209 7.95 -11.21 2.13
CA GLY A 209 9.14 -10.48 1.70
C GLY A 209 9.10 -8.96 1.91
N THR A 210 8.03 -8.38 2.44
CA THR A 210 7.87 -6.91 2.57
C THR A 210 7.82 -6.48 4.03
N PHE A 211 8.67 -5.51 4.41
CA PHE A 211 8.81 -4.98 5.78
C PHE A 211 9.08 -6.04 6.85
N TRP A 212 9.67 -7.14 6.46
CA TRP A 212 10.13 -8.12 7.43
C TRP A 212 11.37 -7.60 8.16
N PRO A 213 11.48 -7.78 9.49
CA PRO A 213 12.69 -7.40 10.22
C PRO A 213 13.97 -7.95 9.60
N THR A 214 13.95 -9.18 9.05
CA THR A 214 15.10 -9.76 8.34
C THR A 214 15.51 -8.99 7.08
N ASN A 215 14.62 -8.12 6.57
CA ASN A 215 14.89 -7.19 5.47
C ASN A 215 15.31 -5.78 5.96
N GLY A 216 15.47 -5.61 7.26
CA GLY A 216 16.02 -4.41 7.88
C GLY A 216 14.98 -3.38 8.34
N SER A 217 13.69 -3.68 8.28
CA SER A 217 12.64 -2.76 8.71
C SER A 217 11.52 -3.47 9.45
N THR A 218 10.96 -2.79 10.45
CA THR A 218 9.65 -3.13 11.01
C THR A 218 8.63 -2.12 10.56
N ASP A 219 7.36 -2.50 10.49
CA ASP A 219 6.25 -1.59 10.31
C ASP A 219 5.11 -1.89 11.28
N ASP A 220 4.14 -1.00 11.32
CA ASP A 220 2.88 -1.12 12.06
C ASP A 220 1.73 -0.68 11.18
N VAL A 221 0.50 -1.00 11.56
CA VAL A 221 -0.69 -0.49 10.88
C VAL A 221 -1.71 -0.01 11.90
N LEU A 222 -2.21 1.19 11.65
CA LEU A 222 -3.28 1.81 12.42
C LEU A 222 -4.42 2.19 11.49
N ILE A 223 -5.64 2.06 11.98
CA ILE A 223 -6.85 2.47 11.27
C ILE A 223 -7.58 3.56 12.06
N ARG A 224 -8.16 4.51 11.32
CA ARG A 224 -9.12 5.48 11.85
C ARG A 224 -10.33 5.55 10.93
N LEU A 225 -11.50 5.15 11.43
CA LEU A 225 -12.75 5.36 10.71
C LEU A 225 -13.20 6.82 10.84
N PRO A 226 -14.05 7.32 9.90
CA PRO A 226 -14.57 8.69 9.99
C PRO A 226 -15.25 8.97 11.32
N GLU A 227 -15.23 10.23 11.73
CA GLU A 227 -15.74 10.67 13.04
C GLU A 227 -17.16 10.19 13.33
N VAL A 228 -18.04 10.23 12.33
CA VAL A 228 -19.42 9.75 12.45
C VAL A 228 -19.54 8.29 12.86
N MET A 229 -18.53 7.46 12.58
CA MET A 229 -18.47 6.04 12.96
C MET A 229 -17.90 5.80 14.36
N ARG A 230 -17.41 6.85 15.01
CA ARG A 230 -16.84 6.82 16.36
C ARG A 230 -17.77 7.46 17.40
N GLN A 231 -18.97 7.89 16.98
CA GLN A 231 -19.92 8.64 17.80
C GLN A 231 -21.19 7.84 18.09
N ASN A 232 -21.72 7.98 19.30
CA ASN A 232 -23.07 7.54 19.65
C ASN A 232 -24.12 8.40 18.90
N LYS A 233 -25.41 8.11 19.10
CA LYS A 233 -26.51 8.83 18.42
C LYS A 233 -26.57 10.32 18.77
N GLU A 234 -26.03 10.72 19.92
CA GLU A 234 -25.94 12.11 20.41
C GLU A 234 -24.75 12.87 19.80
N GLY A 235 -23.88 12.21 19.05
CA GLY A 235 -22.71 12.81 18.42
C GLY A 235 -21.49 12.93 19.36
N VAL A 236 -21.47 12.17 20.44
CA VAL A 236 -20.34 12.08 21.38
C VAL A 236 -19.50 10.86 21.05
N PHE A 237 -18.18 10.98 21.16
CA PHE A 237 -17.28 9.84 21.00
C PHE A 237 -17.68 8.71 21.96
N ASP A 238 -17.80 7.51 21.40
CA ASP A 238 -18.18 6.29 22.13
C ASP A 238 -17.29 5.14 21.65
N LYS A 239 -16.44 4.66 22.52
CA LYS A 239 -15.46 3.60 22.24
C LYS A 239 -16.13 2.30 21.83
N GLU A 240 -17.26 1.92 22.45
CA GLU A 240 -17.96 0.68 22.13
C GLU A 240 -18.65 0.76 20.77
N VAL A 241 -19.27 1.91 20.45
CA VAL A 241 -19.78 2.18 19.09
C VAL A 241 -18.67 2.06 18.06
N TYR A 242 -17.50 2.63 18.34
CA TYR A 242 -16.36 2.56 17.44
C TYR A 242 -15.86 1.13 17.24
N LYS A 243 -15.73 0.34 18.31
CA LYS A 243 -15.36 -1.09 18.25
C LYS A 243 -16.32 -1.90 17.38
N LEU A 244 -17.62 -1.67 17.53
CA LEU A 244 -18.63 -2.36 16.73
C LEU A 244 -18.57 -1.97 15.26
N ASN A 245 -18.41 -0.69 14.93
CA ASN A 245 -18.29 -0.24 13.55
C ASN A 245 -17.01 -0.76 12.90
N LEU A 246 -15.89 -0.85 13.63
CA LEU A 246 -14.68 -1.52 13.15
C LEU A 246 -14.92 -3.01 12.85
N ALA A 247 -15.65 -3.74 13.71
CA ALA A 247 -15.97 -5.14 13.49
C ALA A 247 -16.91 -5.33 12.28
N ILE A 248 -17.88 -4.42 12.08
CA ILE A 248 -18.76 -4.44 10.90
C ILE A 248 -17.95 -4.21 9.62
N VAL A 249 -17.03 -3.23 9.61
CA VAL A 249 -16.14 -3.00 8.46
C VAL A 249 -15.23 -4.21 8.23
N GLU A 250 -14.66 -4.80 9.30
CA GLU A 250 -13.83 -6.01 9.18
C GLU A 250 -14.63 -7.18 8.59
N ALA A 251 -15.89 -7.37 9.01
CA ALA A 251 -16.76 -8.41 8.46
C ALA A 251 -17.03 -8.22 6.96
N LEU A 252 -17.23 -6.97 6.51
CA LEU A 252 -17.43 -6.63 5.10
C LEU A 252 -16.16 -6.84 4.27
N ILE A 253 -15.01 -6.46 4.79
CA ILE A 253 -13.73 -6.61 4.08
C ILE A 253 -13.31 -8.09 3.98
N LYS A 254 -13.38 -8.83 5.09
CA LYS A 254 -13.04 -10.27 5.14
C LYS A 254 -14.14 -11.17 4.56
N ARG A 255 -15.37 -10.67 4.42
CA ARG A 255 -16.57 -11.45 4.04
C ARG A 255 -16.79 -12.65 4.94
N SER A 256 -16.60 -12.45 6.22
CA SER A 256 -16.71 -13.50 7.25
C SER A 256 -17.28 -12.94 8.55
N ASP A 257 -17.79 -13.85 9.40
CA ASP A 257 -18.24 -13.50 10.73
C ASP A 257 -17.07 -13.03 11.59
N ILE A 258 -17.27 -11.96 12.37
CA ILE A 258 -16.25 -11.40 13.25
C ILE A 258 -16.67 -11.57 14.71
N ALA A 259 -15.83 -12.25 15.49
CA ALA A 259 -16.02 -12.37 16.93
C ALA A 259 -15.80 -11.02 17.63
N ILE A 260 -16.71 -10.66 18.54
CA ILE A 260 -16.65 -9.45 19.36
C ILE A 260 -16.80 -9.78 20.84
N GLU A 261 -16.54 -8.81 21.73
CA GLU A 261 -17.00 -8.94 23.12
C GLU A 261 -18.53 -8.99 23.18
N PRO A 262 -19.12 -9.73 24.12
CA PRO A 262 -20.56 -9.80 24.25
C PRO A 262 -21.22 -8.43 24.45
N VAL A 263 -22.22 -8.13 23.63
CA VAL A 263 -22.97 -6.86 23.67
C VAL A 263 -24.48 -7.13 23.64
N ASP A 264 -25.27 -6.25 24.25
CA ASP A 264 -26.73 -6.22 24.10
C ASP A 264 -27.10 -5.35 22.87
N GLU A 265 -27.59 -5.97 21.82
CA GLU A 265 -28.00 -5.32 20.58
C GLU A 265 -29.09 -4.26 20.76
N LYS A 266 -29.92 -4.39 21.84
CA LYS A 266 -30.96 -3.39 22.14
C LYS A 266 -30.38 -2.02 22.41
N VAL A 267 -29.16 -1.93 22.94
CA VAL A 267 -28.46 -0.68 23.20
C VAL A 267 -28.20 0.07 21.89
N TYR A 268 -27.87 -0.66 20.84
CA TYR A 268 -27.49 -0.10 19.54
C TYR A 268 -28.63 -0.06 18.54
N GLY A 269 -29.67 -0.89 18.73
CA GLY A 269 -30.82 -1.00 17.86
C GLY A 269 -30.50 -1.64 16.51
N VAL A 270 -29.47 -2.49 16.44
CA VAL A 270 -29.03 -3.21 15.24
C VAL A 270 -28.86 -4.70 15.56
N ASP A 271 -29.47 -5.55 14.74
CA ASP A 271 -29.30 -7.00 14.77
C ASP A 271 -27.94 -7.35 14.12
N LEU A 272 -26.91 -7.46 14.97
CA LEU A 272 -25.53 -7.72 14.54
C LEU A 272 -25.31 -9.19 14.17
N ASN A 273 -26.04 -10.10 14.83
CA ASN A 273 -25.92 -11.55 14.61
C ASN A 273 -26.91 -12.08 13.56
N GLN A 274 -27.75 -11.19 12.98
CA GLN A 274 -28.69 -11.49 11.89
C GLN A 274 -29.69 -12.63 12.22
N ASN A 275 -30.08 -12.77 13.50
CA ASN A 275 -31.02 -13.80 13.95
C ASN A 275 -32.49 -13.33 13.92
N GLY A 276 -32.75 -12.06 13.62
CA GLY A 276 -34.08 -11.45 13.54
C GLY A 276 -34.61 -10.89 14.86
N THR A 277 -33.81 -10.92 15.92
CA THR A 277 -34.15 -10.39 17.25
C THR A 277 -33.00 -9.53 17.78
N LEU A 278 -33.33 -8.52 18.59
CA LEU A 278 -32.31 -7.77 19.31
C LEU A 278 -32.06 -8.44 20.66
N ASP A 279 -30.96 -9.15 20.79
CA ASP A 279 -30.57 -9.85 22.02
C ASP A 279 -29.04 -9.71 22.30
N ASN A 280 -28.50 -10.58 23.16
CA ASN A 280 -27.07 -10.58 23.40
C ASN A 280 -26.35 -11.34 22.30
N THR A 281 -25.30 -10.72 21.75
CA THR A 281 -24.44 -11.35 20.75
C THR A 281 -22.96 -11.22 21.10
N SER A 282 -22.14 -12.17 20.62
CA SER A 282 -20.68 -12.15 20.69
C SER A 282 -20.04 -12.17 19.29
N LYS A 283 -20.81 -11.85 18.26
CA LYS A 283 -20.31 -11.80 16.89
C LYS A 283 -21.10 -10.84 16.02
N VAL A 284 -20.43 -10.27 15.02
CA VAL A 284 -21.03 -9.64 13.85
C VAL A 284 -21.10 -10.71 12.76
N VAL A 285 -22.31 -11.02 12.29
CA VAL A 285 -22.52 -11.98 11.19
C VAL A 285 -22.43 -11.27 9.86
N TYR A 286 -21.56 -11.76 8.99
CA TYR A 286 -21.50 -11.30 7.60
C TYR A 286 -22.69 -11.86 6.81
N ARG A 287 -23.63 -11.02 6.51
CA ARG A 287 -24.76 -11.36 5.64
C ARG A 287 -25.07 -10.20 4.70
N TRP A 288 -24.40 -10.19 3.58
CA TRP A 288 -24.58 -9.12 2.60
C TRP A 288 -25.69 -9.44 1.61
N ALA A 289 -26.52 -8.42 1.36
CA ALA A 289 -27.36 -8.33 0.19
C ALA A 289 -27.31 -6.87 -0.28
N ALA A 290 -27.23 -6.66 -1.59
CA ALA A 290 -27.23 -5.32 -2.14
C ALA A 290 -28.52 -4.58 -1.73
N PRO A 291 -28.42 -3.35 -1.21
CA PRO A 291 -29.60 -2.55 -0.90
C PRO A 291 -30.39 -2.23 -2.17
N SER A 292 -31.69 -2.03 -2.01
CA SER A 292 -32.54 -1.53 -3.07
C SER A 292 -32.23 -0.05 -3.34
N TYR A 293 -32.40 0.40 -4.60
CA TYR A 293 -32.22 1.80 -4.97
C TYR A 293 -33.53 2.39 -5.43
N ASP A 294 -33.92 3.51 -4.82
CA ASP A 294 -35.11 4.30 -5.23
C ASP A 294 -34.66 5.40 -6.21
N PHE A 295 -35.13 5.31 -7.45
CA PHE A 295 -34.78 6.25 -8.52
C PHE A 295 -35.41 7.63 -8.35
N GLU A 296 -36.52 7.75 -7.58
CA GLU A 296 -37.19 9.02 -7.32
C GLU A 296 -36.47 9.82 -6.25
N THR A 297 -36.21 9.17 -5.12
CA THR A 297 -35.50 9.79 -3.99
C THR A 297 -33.99 9.78 -4.13
N LYS A 298 -33.45 8.98 -5.07
CA LYS A 298 -32.00 8.71 -5.27
C LYS A 298 -31.30 8.16 -4.02
N ARG A 299 -32.01 7.33 -3.25
CA ARG A 299 -31.51 6.76 -2.00
C ARG A 299 -31.49 5.23 -2.05
N PHE A 300 -30.50 4.66 -1.36
CA PHE A 300 -30.49 3.26 -1.04
C PHE A 300 -31.33 2.98 0.21
N TYR A 301 -31.98 1.83 0.25
CA TYR A 301 -32.80 1.36 1.37
C TYR A 301 -32.79 -0.19 1.43
N ASN A 302 -33.38 -0.78 2.48
CA ASN A 302 -33.36 -2.22 2.74
C ASN A 302 -31.93 -2.80 2.83
N TYR A 303 -31.10 -2.18 3.63
CA TYR A 303 -29.78 -2.73 3.92
C TYR A 303 -29.92 -4.05 4.71
N ALA A 304 -29.08 -5.04 4.37
CA ALA A 304 -28.98 -6.28 5.11
C ALA A 304 -28.12 -6.13 6.39
N MET A 305 -27.17 -5.20 6.37
CA MET A 305 -26.31 -4.87 7.50
C MET A 305 -26.36 -3.37 7.77
N TYR A 306 -26.20 -2.98 9.02
CA TYR A 306 -26.20 -1.57 9.43
C TYR A 306 -24.99 -1.29 10.32
N TYR A 307 -24.46 -0.07 10.19
CA TYR A 307 -23.59 0.51 11.20
C TYR A 307 -24.35 0.82 12.49
N VAL A 308 -23.63 1.09 13.57
CA VAL A 308 -24.25 1.49 14.85
C VAL A 308 -23.96 2.97 15.17
N GLY A 309 -24.69 3.51 16.13
CA GLY A 309 -24.53 4.90 16.56
C GLY A 309 -24.96 5.91 15.48
N ARG A 310 -24.23 7.01 15.39
CA ARG A 310 -24.51 8.08 14.39
C ARG A 310 -24.27 7.61 12.95
N ALA A 311 -23.36 6.66 12.74
CA ALA A 311 -23.09 6.08 11.43
C ALA A 311 -24.31 5.37 10.83
N GLN A 312 -25.20 4.79 11.65
CA GLN A 312 -26.44 4.21 11.19
C GLN A 312 -27.33 5.27 10.50
N ASN A 313 -27.46 6.44 11.12
CA ASN A 313 -28.24 7.54 10.54
C ASN A 313 -27.60 8.04 9.23
N ALA A 314 -26.27 8.21 9.21
CA ALA A 314 -25.55 8.61 8.00
C ALA A 314 -25.71 7.59 6.86
N GLN A 315 -25.73 6.29 7.16
CA GLN A 315 -26.00 5.23 6.19
C GLN A 315 -27.44 5.32 5.65
N ILE A 316 -28.43 5.48 6.50
CA ILE A 316 -29.85 5.63 6.10
C ILE A 316 -30.04 6.88 5.25
N ASP A 317 -29.33 7.97 5.57
CA ASP A 317 -29.35 9.22 4.81
C ASP A 317 -28.50 9.18 3.54
N ASN A 318 -27.83 8.07 3.24
CA ASN A 318 -26.93 7.89 2.12
C ASN A 318 -25.72 8.87 2.12
N ALA A 319 -25.32 9.30 3.29
CA ALA A 319 -24.12 10.10 3.53
C ALA A 319 -22.90 9.23 3.87
N LEU A 320 -23.10 7.96 4.16
CA LEU A 320 -22.08 6.97 4.40
C LEU A 320 -22.47 5.67 3.71
N HIS A 321 -21.54 5.11 2.92
CA HIS A 321 -21.81 3.91 2.13
C HIS A 321 -21.29 2.64 2.80
N MET A 322 -21.80 1.50 2.36
CA MET A 322 -21.44 0.18 2.81
C MET A 322 -21.50 -0.80 1.64
N ALA A 323 -20.42 -1.54 1.42
CA ALA A 323 -20.39 -2.68 0.52
C ALA A 323 -19.23 -3.63 0.88
N PRO A 324 -19.31 -4.93 0.56
CA PRO A 324 -18.21 -5.88 0.79
C PRO A 324 -16.94 -5.47 0.04
N GLY A 325 -15.79 -5.62 0.68
CA GLY A 325 -14.51 -5.31 0.09
C GLY A 325 -14.25 -3.82 -0.16
N LEU A 326 -15.07 -2.92 0.37
CA LEU A 326 -14.86 -1.47 0.30
C LEU A 326 -14.89 -0.84 1.70
N TYR A 327 -13.88 -0.03 2.00
CA TYR A 327 -13.87 0.78 3.21
C TYR A 327 -14.82 1.97 3.08
N PRO A 328 -15.43 2.43 4.18
CA PRO A 328 -16.22 3.67 4.20
C PRO A 328 -15.37 4.86 3.75
N GLU A 329 -16.02 5.89 3.21
CA GLU A 329 -15.37 7.15 2.89
C GLU A 329 -14.68 7.74 4.12
N GLN A 330 -13.57 8.44 3.91
CA GLN A 330 -12.75 9.06 4.95
C GLN A 330 -12.12 8.07 5.94
N THR A 331 -12.13 6.77 5.66
CA THR A 331 -11.26 5.83 6.38
C THR A 331 -9.81 6.22 6.15
N GLU A 332 -9.04 6.22 7.22
CA GLU A 332 -7.63 6.55 7.21
C GLU A 332 -6.79 5.37 7.69
N PHE A 333 -5.61 5.23 7.09
CA PHE A 333 -4.57 4.31 7.54
C PHE A 333 -3.29 5.09 7.79
N LEU A 334 -2.61 4.71 8.87
CA LEU A 334 -1.28 5.20 9.20
C LEU A 334 -0.39 4.00 9.45
N HIS A 335 0.81 4.02 8.89
CA HIS A 335 1.82 3.06 9.29
C HIS A 335 3.22 3.67 9.25
N THR A 336 4.09 3.21 10.16
CA THR A 336 5.47 3.64 10.22
C THR A 336 6.38 2.55 9.68
N VAL A 337 7.44 2.93 8.99
CA VAL A 337 8.56 2.04 8.70
C VAL A 337 9.70 2.46 9.60
N ARG A 338 10.22 1.54 10.42
CA ARG A 338 11.21 1.87 11.45
C ARG A 338 12.47 1.02 11.31
N TYR A 339 13.54 1.55 11.88
CA TYR A 339 14.76 0.81 12.10
C TYR A 339 14.55 -0.33 13.11
N LEU A 340 15.53 -1.22 13.16
CA LEU A 340 15.59 -2.29 14.15
C LEU A 340 16.39 -1.80 15.37
N ASP A 341 15.87 -1.99 16.58
CA ASP A 341 16.68 -1.91 17.79
C ASP A 341 17.21 -3.30 18.17
N VAL A 342 18.34 -3.33 18.82
CA VAL A 342 18.96 -4.55 19.35
C VAL A 342 19.30 -4.33 20.81
N ASP A 343 18.64 -5.07 21.70
CA ASP A 343 18.84 -4.95 23.13
C ASP A 343 20.20 -5.52 23.60
N ALA A 344 20.46 -5.40 24.90
CA ALA A 344 21.70 -5.91 25.49
C ALA A 344 21.82 -7.44 25.41
N ASN A 345 20.71 -8.17 25.31
CA ASN A 345 20.67 -9.62 25.19
C ASN A 345 20.78 -10.09 23.74
N GLY A 346 20.74 -9.16 22.78
CA GLY A 346 20.78 -9.44 21.35
C GLY A 346 19.40 -9.66 20.73
N SER A 347 18.31 -9.42 21.45
CA SER A 347 16.96 -9.48 20.90
C SER A 347 16.70 -8.30 19.96
N VAL A 348 16.02 -8.57 18.87
CA VAL A 348 15.69 -7.58 17.84
C VAL A 348 14.27 -7.10 18.02
N GLY A 349 14.07 -5.80 17.99
CA GLY A 349 12.77 -5.15 18.14
C GLY A 349 12.62 -3.90 17.27
N MET A 350 11.52 -3.20 17.43
CA MET A 350 11.25 -1.94 16.75
C MET A 350 12.01 -0.80 17.41
N ALA A 351 12.75 -0.03 16.63
CA ALA A 351 13.42 1.18 17.10
C ALA A 351 12.41 2.36 17.20
N PRO A 352 12.66 3.37 18.07
CA PRO A 352 11.86 4.59 18.08
C PRO A 352 11.99 5.39 16.77
N ARG A 353 13.16 5.40 16.14
CA ARG A 353 13.41 6.17 14.91
C ARG A 353 12.63 5.61 13.72
N MET A 354 11.92 6.49 13.04
CA MET A 354 11.21 6.21 11.81
C MET A 354 12.10 6.44 10.60
N LYS A 355 12.05 5.51 9.64
CA LYS A 355 12.52 5.68 8.26
C LYS A 355 11.49 6.44 7.45
N GLU A 356 10.22 6.05 7.63
CA GLU A 356 9.08 6.62 6.93
C GLU A 356 7.86 6.65 7.83
N LEU A 357 6.99 7.64 7.60
CA LEU A 357 5.62 7.69 8.07
C LEU A 357 4.72 7.75 6.85
N ARG A 358 3.82 6.79 6.70
CA ARG A 358 2.96 6.66 5.53
C ARG A 358 1.50 6.80 5.93
N TYR A 359 0.76 7.55 5.12
CA TYR A 359 -0.64 7.86 5.35
C TYR A 359 -1.46 7.56 4.11
N GLY A 360 -2.63 6.97 4.30
CA GLY A 360 -3.61 6.74 3.25
C GLY A 360 -5.00 7.16 3.69
N ARG A 361 -5.77 7.78 2.80
CA ARG A 361 -7.14 8.20 3.06
C ARG A 361 -8.07 7.79 1.93
N LYS A 362 -9.22 7.20 2.29
CA LYS A 362 -10.32 6.96 1.35
C LYS A 362 -10.98 8.30 1.02
N SER A 363 -10.60 8.87 -0.10
CA SER A 363 -11.04 10.21 -0.54
C SER A 363 -12.36 10.18 -1.32
N ALA A 364 -12.72 9.03 -1.90
CA ALA A 364 -13.96 8.87 -2.66
C ALA A 364 -14.49 7.43 -2.55
N TRP A 365 -15.81 7.31 -2.53
CA TRP A 365 -16.50 6.04 -2.69
C TRP A 365 -16.73 5.77 -4.19
N ASN A 366 -16.17 4.68 -4.68
CA ASN A 366 -16.42 4.18 -6.02
C ASN A 366 -17.30 2.93 -5.94
N THR A 367 -18.40 2.94 -6.66
CA THR A 367 -19.28 1.77 -6.78
C THR A 367 -18.59 0.65 -7.58
N TYR A 368 -19.04 -0.59 -7.44
CA TYR A 368 -18.54 -1.72 -8.22
C TYR A 368 -18.54 -1.45 -9.73
N PRO A 369 -19.62 -0.90 -10.35
CA PRO A 369 -19.57 -0.56 -11.77
C PRO A 369 -18.50 0.50 -12.13
N GLN A 370 -18.26 1.49 -11.25
CA GLN A 370 -17.19 2.48 -11.49
C GLN A 370 -15.81 1.85 -11.44
N LEU A 371 -15.54 0.99 -10.45
CA LEU A 371 -14.28 0.26 -10.33
C LEU A 371 -14.08 -0.71 -11.51
N SER A 372 -15.11 -1.45 -11.89
CA SER A 372 -15.08 -2.32 -13.08
C SER A 372 -14.79 -1.55 -14.36
N ASN A 373 -15.43 -0.39 -14.55
CA ASN A 373 -15.16 0.46 -15.71
C ASN A 373 -13.73 1.01 -15.72
N ALA A 374 -13.20 1.40 -14.56
CA ALA A 374 -11.81 1.84 -14.43
C ALA A 374 -10.83 0.70 -14.81
N ALA A 375 -11.07 -0.51 -14.30
CA ALA A 375 -10.29 -1.69 -14.63
C ALA A 375 -10.33 -2.01 -16.14
N GLN A 376 -11.51 -1.99 -16.75
CA GLN A 376 -11.66 -2.23 -18.19
C GLN A 376 -10.99 -1.14 -19.04
N ALA A 377 -10.99 0.10 -18.58
CA ALA A 377 -10.29 1.19 -19.25
C ALA A 377 -8.77 0.99 -19.19
N GLU A 378 -8.24 0.57 -18.05
CA GLU A 378 -6.81 0.28 -17.86
C GLU A 378 -6.36 -0.90 -18.71
N ILE A 379 -7.10 -2.00 -18.74
CA ILE A 379 -6.82 -3.17 -19.60
C ILE A 379 -6.76 -2.76 -21.08
N LYS A 380 -7.76 -2.00 -21.55
CA LYS A 380 -7.80 -1.53 -22.96
C LYS A 380 -6.67 -0.57 -23.26
N ASP A 381 -6.31 0.29 -22.30
CA ASP A 381 -5.20 1.23 -22.47
C ASP A 381 -3.87 0.51 -22.57
N LYS A 382 -3.64 -0.49 -21.73
CA LYS A 382 -2.44 -1.32 -21.73
C LYS A 382 -2.35 -2.16 -23.03
N ASP A 383 -3.47 -2.73 -23.48
CA ASP A 383 -3.52 -3.50 -24.74
C ASP A 383 -3.22 -2.61 -25.96
N ALA A 384 -3.86 -1.42 -26.04
CA ALA A 384 -3.70 -0.51 -27.17
C ALA A 384 -2.38 0.30 -27.14
N PHE A 385 -1.85 0.57 -25.96
CA PHE A 385 -0.67 1.43 -25.74
C PHE A 385 0.25 0.87 -24.64
N PRO A 386 0.87 -0.29 -24.82
CA PRO A 386 1.60 -1.01 -23.78
C PRO A 386 2.76 -0.22 -23.16
N ASN A 387 3.29 0.76 -23.90
CA ASN A 387 4.41 1.61 -23.46
C ASN A 387 3.96 2.92 -22.81
N ARG A 388 2.64 3.19 -22.75
CA ARG A 388 2.13 4.41 -22.15
C ARG A 388 2.02 4.26 -20.63
N LEU A 389 2.76 5.08 -19.90
CA LEU A 389 2.62 5.18 -18.46
C LEU A 389 1.54 6.22 -18.12
N ARG A 390 0.57 5.84 -17.31
CA ARG A 390 -0.47 6.73 -16.81
C ARG A 390 0.14 7.78 -15.88
N THR A 391 -0.24 9.04 -16.05
CA THR A 391 0.08 10.08 -15.08
C THR A 391 -0.76 9.89 -13.82
N ILE A 392 -0.11 9.75 -12.67
CA ILE A 392 -0.75 9.77 -11.38
C ILE A 392 -0.92 11.21 -10.94
N THR A 393 -2.15 11.59 -10.58
CA THR A 393 -2.46 12.97 -10.16
C THR A 393 -2.15 13.18 -8.68
N GLY A 394 -1.73 14.39 -8.34
CA GLY A 394 -1.41 14.80 -6.97
C GLY A 394 -0.03 15.44 -6.85
N ASN A 395 0.37 15.69 -5.64
CA ASN A 395 1.64 16.33 -5.30
C ASN A 395 2.10 15.88 -3.90
N GLU A 396 3.29 16.33 -3.51
CA GLU A 396 3.94 16.01 -2.25
C GLU A 396 3.19 16.54 -1.02
N GLU A 397 2.43 17.64 -1.16
CA GLU A 397 1.69 18.25 -0.07
C GLU A 397 0.36 17.51 0.19
N THR A 398 -0.44 17.31 -0.84
CA THR A 398 -1.80 16.75 -0.70
C THR A 398 -1.88 15.26 -0.95
N GLY A 399 -0.77 14.63 -1.37
CA GLY A 399 -0.67 13.22 -1.68
C GLY A 399 -1.05 12.87 -3.11
N LEU A 400 -0.87 11.60 -3.48
CA LEU A 400 -1.12 11.05 -4.81
C LEU A 400 -2.41 10.24 -4.85
N ASN A 401 -3.20 10.45 -5.90
CA ASN A 401 -4.49 9.79 -6.10
C ASN A 401 -4.31 8.50 -6.91
N THR A 402 -4.76 7.37 -6.38
CA THR A 402 -4.72 6.07 -7.07
C THR A 402 -5.67 6.00 -8.28
N GLY A 403 -6.68 6.87 -8.33
CA GLY A 403 -7.81 6.72 -9.27
C GLY A 403 -8.87 5.69 -8.82
N LEU A 404 -8.62 4.98 -7.73
CA LEU A 404 -9.50 3.95 -7.16
C LEU A 404 -10.19 4.41 -5.86
N GLY A 405 -10.12 5.70 -5.55
CA GLY A 405 -10.77 6.31 -4.38
C GLY A 405 -9.85 6.52 -3.17
N TRP A 406 -8.55 6.32 -3.33
CA TRP A 406 -7.56 6.54 -2.27
C TRP A 406 -6.56 7.62 -2.65
N VAL A 407 -6.10 8.34 -1.63
CA VAL A 407 -4.95 9.26 -1.71
C VAL A 407 -3.90 8.77 -0.72
N TYR A 408 -2.65 8.69 -1.19
CA TYR A 408 -1.50 8.30 -0.38
C TYR A 408 -0.52 9.45 -0.27
N GLN A 409 0.02 9.62 0.92
CA GLN A 409 1.03 10.61 1.27
C GLN A 409 2.07 9.96 2.16
N GLY A 410 3.31 10.44 2.11
CA GLY A 410 4.37 9.90 2.95
C GLY A 410 5.33 10.98 3.41
N PHE A 411 6.01 10.68 4.52
CA PHE A 411 7.15 11.42 5.02
C PHE A 411 8.32 10.45 5.13
N ILE A 412 9.52 10.93 4.85
CA ILE A 412 10.73 10.11 4.82
C ILE A 412 11.87 10.84 5.51
N GLU A 413 12.81 10.11 6.05
CA GLU A 413 13.94 10.65 6.77
C GLU A 413 14.86 11.44 5.83
N ASP A 414 15.19 12.68 6.20
CA ASP A 414 16.21 13.50 5.55
C ASP A 414 17.63 13.14 6.06
N LYS A 415 18.66 13.73 5.46
CA LYS A 415 20.04 13.40 5.84
C LYS A 415 20.42 13.90 7.23
N GLU A 416 19.71 14.91 7.76
CA GLU A 416 19.83 15.42 9.12
C GLU A 416 19.13 14.53 10.15
N GLY A 417 18.28 13.58 9.70
CA GLY A 417 17.58 12.62 10.53
C GLY A 417 16.15 13.05 10.92
N TYR A 418 15.59 14.09 10.32
CA TYR A 418 14.22 14.51 10.51
C TYR A 418 13.30 13.94 9.43
N LEU A 419 12.00 13.88 9.70
CA LEU A 419 11.01 13.50 8.70
C LEU A 419 10.65 14.72 7.83
N ARG A 420 10.70 14.56 6.51
CA ARG A 420 10.24 15.51 5.51
C ARG A 420 9.17 14.90 4.62
N PRO A 421 8.32 15.69 3.94
CA PRO A 421 7.43 15.16 2.91
C PRO A 421 8.23 14.39 1.85
N GLN A 422 7.66 13.29 1.39
CA GLN A 422 8.15 12.58 0.21
C GLN A 422 7.87 13.40 -1.04
N SER A 423 8.79 13.40 -1.98
CA SER A 423 8.54 13.95 -3.32
C SER A 423 7.44 13.15 -4.06
N TYR A 424 6.98 13.67 -5.17
CA TYR A 424 6.04 12.97 -6.05
C TYR A 424 6.57 11.56 -6.41
N GLU A 425 7.81 11.47 -6.88
CA GLU A 425 8.45 10.22 -7.29
C GLU A 425 8.68 9.26 -6.11
N GLU A 426 9.00 9.78 -4.93
CA GLU A 426 9.13 8.97 -3.72
C GLU A 426 7.78 8.38 -3.28
N THR A 427 6.69 9.14 -3.39
CA THR A 427 5.34 8.68 -3.02
C THR A 427 4.78 7.67 -4.03
N LEU A 428 5.25 7.66 -5.28
CA LEU A 428 4.83 6.68 -6.29
C LEU A 428 5.10 5.22 -5.89
N PHE A 429 6.07 4.97 -5.01
CA PHE A 429 6.26 3.62 -4.44
C PHE A 429 5.00 3.07 -3.77
N CYS A 430 4.22 3.93 -3.12
CA CYS A 430 2.95 3.51 -2.51
C CYS A 430 1.98 3.02 -3.59
N ILE A 431 1.86 3.79 -4.68
CA ILE A 431 0.92 3.50 -5.77
C ILE A 431 1.23 2.16 -6.44
N GLY A 432 2.51 1.80 -6.58
CA GLY A 432 2.93 0.52 -7.19
C GLY A 432 2.34 -0.72 -6.51
N CYS A 433 2.17 -0.68 -5.19
CA CYS A 433 1.55 -1.75 -4.42
C CYS A 433 0.07 -1.49 -4.11
N HIS A 434 -0.30 -0.22 -3.83
CA HIS A 434 -1.66 0.18 -3.50
C HIS A 434 -2.49 0.53 -4.74
N SER A 435 -2.49 -0.35 -5.73
CA SER A 435 -3.24 -0.26 -6.98
C SER A 435 -4.35 -1.32 -7.03
N GLY A 436 -4.65 -1.83 -8.20
CA GLY A 436 -5.63 -2.91 -8.42
C GLY A 436 -5.02 -4.31 -8.52
N ILE A 437 -3.79 -4.56 -8.07
CA ILE A 437 -3.17 -5.89 -8.10
C ILE A 437 -3.97 -6.91 -7.29
N GLY A 438 -3.91 -8.19 -7.66
CA GLY A 438 -4.76 -9.25 -7.12
C GLY A 438 -4.75 -9.37 -5.59
N ALA A 439 -3.60 -9.14 -4.95
CA ALA A 439 -3.43 -9.28 -3.50
C ALA A 439 -4.12 -8.20 -2.65
N VAL A 440 -4.61 -7.10 -3.25
CA VAL A 440 -5.22 -6.00 -2.50
C VAL A 440 -6.73 -6.15 -2.32
N VAL A 441 -7.26 -5.50 -1.30
CA VAL A 441 -8.69 -5.28 -1.07
C VAL A 441 -8.91 -3.78 -0.95
N ASP A 442 -9.70 -3.21 -1.88
CA ASP A 442 -9.91 -1.76 -1.96
C ASP A 442 -8.57 -1.00 -1.95
N SER A 443 -7.63 -1.43 -2.80
CA SER A 443 -6.27 -0.86 -2.91
C SER A 443 -5.42 -0.94 -1.63
N THR A 444 -5.77 -1.80 -0.68
CA THR A 444 -5.04 -1.98 0.59
C THR A 444 -4.78 -3.44 0.90
N PHE A 445 -3.84 -3.71 1.82
CA PHE A 445 -3.58 -5.05 2.39
C PHE A 445 -4.17 -5.22 3.80
N VAL A 446 -4.87 -4.24 4.30
CA VAL A 446 -5.28 -4.10 5.70
C VAL A 446 -6.15 -5.28 6.12
N PHE A 447 -7.13 -5.24 6.84
CA PHE A 447 -7.86 -6.33 7.50
C PHE A 447 -7.66 -7.79 7.02
N PRO A 448 -7.51 -8.13 5.73
CA PRO A 448 -7.21 -9.51 5.34
C PRO A 448 -5.98 -10.12 6.04
N ARG A 449 -5.02 -9.28 6.42
CA ARG A 449 -3.80 -9.71 7.11
C ARG A 449 -3.86 -9.52 8.63
N LYS A 450 -4.89 -8.85 9.17
CA LYS A 450 -5.08 -8.72 10.61
C LYS A 450 -5.23 -10.09 11.27
N PHE A 451 -4.60 -10.30 12.40
CA PHE A 451 -4.75 -11.53 13.18
C PHE A 451 -6.23 -11.82 13.45
N ASP A 452 -6.57 -13.08 13.43
CA ASP A 452 -7.94 -13.57 13.56
C ASP A 452 -8.51 -13.49 14.99
N GLY A 453 -9.73 -13.96 15.15
CA GLY A 453 -10.43 -13.96 16.44
C GLY A 453 -9.81 -14.87 17.52
N GLY A 454 -8.91 -15.78 17.14
CA GLY A 454 -8.18 -16.65 18.08
C GLY A 454 -6.94 -15.96 18.69
N ALA A 455 -6.47 -14.86 18.11
CA ALA A 455 -5.33 -14.12 18.61
C ALA A 455 -5.68 -13.33 19.89
N LYS A 456 -4.64 -12.94 20.66
CA LYS A 456 -4.76 -12.04 21.81
C LYS A 456 -5.56 -10.79 21.39
N GLN A 457 -6.57 -10.43 22.18
CA GLN A 457 -7.45 -9.28 21.91
C GLN A 457 -8.03 -9.24 20.48
N ARG A 458 -8.17 -10.39 19.83
CA ARG A 458 -8.59 -10.52 18.42
C ARG A 458 -7.74 -9.68 17.45
N GLY A 459 -6.43 -9.59 17.75
CA GLY A 459 -5.47 -8.80 16.98
C GLY A 459 -5.52 -7.28 17.21
N TRP A 460 -6.38 -6.76 18.08
CA TRP A 460 -6.48 -5.32 18.35
C TRP A 460 -5.45 -4.84 19.38
N TYR A 461 -4.20 -4.78 18.99
CA TYR A 461 -3.09 -4.24 19.78
C TYR A 461 -1.94 -3.86 18.84
N HIS A 462 -1.11 -2.92 19.27
CA HIS A 462 0.17 -2.68 18.61
C HIS A 462 1.11 -3.83 18.96
N TRP A 463 1.75 -4.43 17.98
CA TRP A 463 2.54 -5.65 18.22
C TRP A 463 3.72 -5.45 19.20
N THR A 464 4.20 -4.20 19.38
CA THR A 464 5.19 -3.88 20.44
C THR A 464 4.61 -3.97 21.86
N GLN A 465 3.29 -4.07 22.02
CA GLN A 465 2.64 -4.31 23.32
C GLN A 465 2.63 -5.80 23.71
N SER A 466 3.17 -6.66 22.84
CA SER A 466 3.36 -8.08 23.13
C SER A 466 4.78 -8.32 23.60
N ASP A 467 4.95 -8.91 24.78
CA ASP A 467 6.27 -9.27 25.33
C ASP A 467 7.05 -10.24 24.43
N SER A 468 6.36 -11.00 23.58
CA SER A 468 6.93 -11.97 22.66
C SER A 468 7.11 -11.45 21.23
N GLY A 469 6.66 -10.22 20.91
CA GLY A 469 6.75 -9.69 19.54
C GLY A 469 6.07 -10.62 18.52
N PHE A 470 6.84 -11.16 17.58
CA PHE A 470 6.39 -12.15 16.59
C PHE A 470 6.61 -13.62 17.01
N GLN A 471 7.18 -13.88 18.20
CA GLN A 471 7.39 -15.23 18.70
C GLN A 471 6.05 -15.90 19.04
N GLU A 472 5.98 -17.21 18.80
CA GLU A 472 4.80 -18.04 19.02
C GLU A 472 3.57 -17.65 18.16
N ILE A 473 3.76 -16.78 17.18
CA ILE A 473 2.74 -16.51 16.16
C ILE A 473 2.80 -17.62 15.12
N LYS A 474 1.69 -18.32 14.95
CA LYS A 474 1.58 -19.39 13.95
C LYS A 474 1.65 -18.84 12.55
N GLU A 475 2.19 -19.63 11.64
CA GLU A 475 2.22 -19.33 10.22
C GLU A 475 0.79 -19.18 9.66
N PRO A 476 0.50 -18.17 8.84
CA PRO A 476 -0.81 -18.01 8.23
C PRO A 476 -1.11 -19.12 7.22
N VAL A 477 -2.36 -19.57 7.20
CA VAL A 477 -2.84 -20.63 6.32
C VAL A 477 -3.73 -20.03 5.24
N LEU A 478 -3.50 -20.40 3.99
CA LEU A 478 -4.29 -20.01 2.85
C LEU A 478 -5.62 -20.79 2.81
N ALA A 479 -6.60 -20.30 2.05
CA ALA A 479 -7.92 -20.92 1.94
C ALA A 479 -7.89 -22.38 1.46
N ASP A 480 -6.85 -22.78 0.73
CA ASP A 480 -6.60 -24.14 0.26
C ASP A 480 -5.87 -25.04 1.26
N GLY A 481 -5.55 -24.51 2.45
CA GLY A 481 -4.88 -25.22 3.53
C GLY A 481 -3.36 -25.23 3.48
N ARG A 482 -2.73 -24.58 2.47
CA ARG A 482 -1.27 -24.42 2.43
C ARG A 482 -0.81 -23.31 3.36
N TYR A 483 0.40 -23.44 3.87
CA TYR A 483 1.06 -22.42 4.69
C TYR A 483 1.69 -21.34 3.80
N GLU A 484 1.40 -20.07 4.05
CA GLU A 484 1.78 -18.96 3.16
C GLU A 484 3.29 -18.76 3.08
N TYR A 485 3.98 -18.73 4.22
CA TYR A 485 5.43 -18.47 4.24
C TYR A 485 6.24 -19.69 3.80
N THR A 486 5.76 -20.89 4.09
CA THR A 486 6.33 -22.12 3.54
C THR A 486 6.25 -22.12 2.03
N LEU A 487 5.07 -21.79 1.46
CA LEU A 487 4.90 -21.64 0.01
C LEU A 487 5.83 -20.56 -0.57
N TYR A 488 5.99 -19.45 0.15
CA TYR A 488 6.91 -18.40 -0.26
C TYR A 488 8.36 -18.90 -0.32
N LEU A 489 8.83 -19.65 0.67
CA LEU A 489 10.15 -20.28 0.65
C LEU A 489 10.29 -21.28 -0.50
N GLU A 490 9.29 -22.14 -0.72
CA GLU A 490 9.28 -23.12 -1.82
C GLU A 490 9.39 -22.45 -3.19
N ALA A 491 8.66 -21.35 -3.40
CA ALA A 491 8.57 -20.68 -4.69
C ALA A 491 9.68 -19.65 -4.94
N ASN A 492 10.24 -19.07 -3.88
CA ASN A 492 11.24 -18.00 -4.00
C ASN A 492 12.64 -18.39 -3.50
N HIS A 493 12.81 -19.55 -2.93
CA HIS A 493 14.03 -20.17 -2.45
C HIS A 493 14.87 -19.35 -1.46
N ALA A 494 15.11 -18.09 -1.68
CA ALA A 494 15.96 -17.27 -0.80
C ALA A 494 15.20 -16.60 0.36
N GLY A 495 13.88 -16.56 0.28
CA GLY A 495 13.03 -16.00 1.33
C GLY A 495 13.01 -14.48 1.46
N ASP A 496 13.92 -13.73 0.84
CA ASP A 496 13.96 -12.27 0.94
C ASP A 496 14.14 -11.55 -0.41
N GLU A 497 13.47 -12.02 -1.43
CA GLU A 497 13.44 -11.46 -2.78
C GLU A 497 14.87 -11.19 -3.32
N PHE A 498 15.22 -9.91 -3.47
CA PHE A 498 16.44 -9.48 -4.14
C PHE A 498 17.62 -9.24 -3.20
N ARG A 499 17.42 -9.22 -1.88
CA ARG A 499 18.50 -8.84 -0.92
C ARG A 499 19.52 -9.92 -0.68
N GLY A 500 19.11 -11.17 -0.91
CA GLY A 500 19.88 -12.33 -0.47
C GLY A 500 19.89 -12.46 1.06
N ASN A 501 19.54 -13.61 1.59
CA ASN A 501 19.48 -13.84 3.03
C ASN A 501 20.13 -15.17 3.43
N ASP A 502 21.43 -15.11 3.65
CA ASP A 502 22.21 -16.28 4.04
C ASP A 502 21.70 -16.92 5.34
N GLU A 503 21.11 -16.13 6.26
CA GLU A 503 20.55 -16.65 7.51
C GLU A 503 19.30 -17.49 7.26
N VAL A 504 18.43 -17.04 6.35
CA VAL A 504 17.24 -17.79 5.94
C VAL A 504 17.65 -19.01 5.15
N THR A 505 18.57 -18.86 4.20
CA THR A 505 19.07 -19.99 3.40
C THR A 505 19.71 -21.06 4.28
N ALA A 506 20.60 -20.67 5.19
CA ALA A 506 21.28 -21.62 6.09
C ALA A 506 20.33 -22.31 7.09
N ARG A 507 19.21 -21.67 7.43
CA ARG A 507 18.22 -22.24 8.37
C ARG A 507 17.25 -23.18 7.69
N PHE A 508 16.71 -22.79 6.55
CA PHE A 508 15.56 -23.48 5.95
C PHE A 508 15.91 -24.42 4.81
N PHE A 509 17.11 -24.33 4.23
CA PHE A 509 17.53 -25.16 3.11
C PHE A 509 18.72 -26.04 3.43
N ASP A 510 18.70 -27.26 2.94
CA ASP A 510 19.84 -28.18 3.02
C ASP A 510 20.89 -27.87 1.92
N GLY A 511 21.98 -28.65 1.91
CA GLY A 511 23.06 -28.48 0.93
C GLY A 511 22.67 -28.78 -0.51
N ASN A 512 21.47 -29.30 -0.77
CA ASN A 512 20.92 -29.58 -2.10
C ASN A 512 19.86 -28.54 -2.52
N GLY A 513 19.60 -27.52 -1.69
CA GLY A 513 18.56 -26.51 -1.94
C GLY A 513 17.15 -26.98 -1.59
N SER A 514 16.99 -28.10 -0.89
CA SER A 514 15.68 -28.58 -0.46
C SER A 514 15.33 -28.03 0.93
N LEU A 515 14.04 -27.75 1.16
CA LEU A 515 13.58 -27.31 2.47
C LEU A 515 13.83 -28.39 3.55
N ILE A 516 14.28 -27.96 4.73
CA ILE A 516 14.52 -28.82 5.89
C ILE A 516 13.19 -29.03 6.63
N PRO A 517 12.61 -30.25 6.63
CA PRO A 517 11.26 -30.49 7.18
C PRO A 517 11.10 -30.08 8.63
N SER A 518 12.13 -30.28 9.48
CA SER A 518 12.06 -29.90 10.90
C SER A 518 12.01 -28.38 11.12
N GLU A 519 12.64 -27.58 10.23
CA GLU A 519 12.61 -26.13 10.30
C GLU A 519 11.27 -25.59 9.81
N ILE A 520 10.68 -26.22 8.79
CA ILE A 520 9.34 -25.89 8.31
C ILE A 520 8.27 -26.21 9.37
N GLU A 521 8.36 -27.38 10.02
CA GLU A 521 7.44 -27.70 11.13
C GLU A 521 7.55 -26.69 12.28
N ALA A 522 8.76 -26.23 12.57
CA ALA A 522 8.96 -25.18 13.57
C ALA A 522 8.41 -23.82 13.12
N LEU A 523 8.52 -23.48 11.82
CA LEU A 523 7.94 -22.26 11.22
C LEU A 523 6.42 -22.22 11.35
N HIS A 524 5.73 -23.34 11.17
CA HIS A 524 4.28 -23.44 11.34
C HIS A 524 3.79 -22.96 12.72
N SER A 525 4.66 -23.03 13.72
CA SER A 525 4.35 -22.65 15.11
C SER A 525 4.89 -21.28 15.50
N ASP A 526 5.91 -20.76 14.77
CA ASP A 526 6.62 -19.54 15.13
C ASP A 526 7.23 -18.85 13.89
N ILE A 527 6.51 -17.84 13.37
CA ILE A 527 6.96 -17.07 12.20
C ILE A 527 8.21 -16.24 12.45
N SER A 528 8.55 -15.96 13.72
CA SER A 528 9.75 -15.20 14.04
C SER A 528 11.03 -15.87 13.54
N ARG A 529 11.00 -17.18 13.36
CA ARG A 529 12.10 -17.97 12.81
C ARG A 529 12.49 -17.55 11.38
N LEU A 530 11.54 -17.07 10.61
CA LEU A 530 11.77 -16.57 9.24
C LEU A 530 11.98 -15.06 9.22
N ILE A 531 11.09 -14.32 9.91
CA ILE A 531 10.98 -12.88 9.70
C ILE A 531 11.91 -12.05 10.61
N VAL A 532 12.49 -12.62 11.69
CA VAL A 532 13.37 -11.89 12.60
C VAL A 532 14.84 -12.24 12.34
N PRO A 533 15.71 -11.25 12.07
CA PRO A 533 17.11 -11.49 11.78
C PRO A 533 17.94 -11.73 13.05
N SER A 534 19.19 -12.18 12.86
CA SER A 534 20.20 -12.07 13.89
C SER A 534 20.54 -10.60 14.21
N LYS A 535 21.15 -10.40 15.39
CA LYS A 535 21.73 -9.10 15.76
C LYS A 535 22.68 -8.57 14.68
N ALA A 536 23.56 -9.42 14.16
CA ALA A 536 24.57 -9.02 13.19
C ALA A 536 23.91 -8.49 11.90
N ARG A 537 22.91 -9.21 11.39
CA ARG A 537 22.15 -8.78 10.19
C ARG A 537 21.37 -7.50 10.46
N ALA A 538 20.67 -7.40 11.59
CA ALA A 538 19.93 -6.19 11.96
C ALA A 538 20.83 -4.94 11.98
N MET A 539 21.99 -5.05 12.61
CA MET A 539 22.99 -3.97 12.68
C MET A 539 23.52 -3.59 11.30
N MET A 540 23.84 -4.58 10.47
CA MET A 540 24.33 -4.37 9.11
C MET A 540 23.31 -3.65 8.25
N LEU A 541 22.05 -4.07 8.27
CA LEU A 541 20.98 -3.45 7.47
C LEU A 541 20.61 -2.05 7.97
N ASN A 542 20.67 -1.79 9.27
CA ASN A 542 20.51 -0.43 9.80
C ASN A 542 21.62 0.51 9.28
N LYS A 543 22.89 0.07 9.28
CA LYS A 543 24.00 0.84 8.72
C LYS A 543 23.82 1.09 7.24
N ALA A 544 23.42 0.06 6.48
CA ALA A 544 23.16 0.18 5.05
C ALA A 544 22.06 1.21 4.76
N TYR A 545 20.96 1.17 5.53
CA TYR A 545 19.90 2.16 5.35
C TYR A 545 20.34 3.57 5.75
N ARG A 546 21.15 3.74 6.80
CA ARG A 546 21.72 5.05 7.18
C ARG A 546 22.57 5.65 6.05
N VAL A 547 23.33 4.84 5.32
CA VAL A 547 24.08 5.30 4.14
C VAL A 547 23.11 5.79 3.04
N ILE A 548 22.02 5.06 2.79
CA ILE A 548 20.98 5.49 1.83
C ILE A 548 20.33 6.83 2.26
N VAL A 549 20.10 7.02 3.57
CA VAL A 549 19.60 8.30 4.12
C VAL A 549 20.58 9.43 3.81
N GLU A 550 21.89 9.23 3.98
CA GLU A 550 22.89 10.25 3.66
C GLU A 550 22.93 10.59 2.15
N GLU A 551 22.70 9.60 1.31
CA GLU A 551 22.66 9.76 -0.16
C GLU A 551 21.39 10.48 -0.65
N GLN A 552 20.26 10.40 0.09
CA GLN A 552 18.94 10.94 -0.32
C GLN A 552 18.46 10.48 -1.70
N GLY A 553 18.98 9.38 -2.21
CA GLY A 553 18.68 8.85 -3.54
C GLY A 553 17.45 7.93 -3.57
N TYR A 554 16.43 8.18 -2.78
CA TYR A 554 15.28 7.30 -2.57
C TYR A 554 14.49 6.96 -3.84
N ILE A 555 14.45 7.89 -4.80
CA ILE A 555 13.78 7.66 -6.09
C ILE A 555 14.44 6.56 -6.93
N TYR A 556 15.65 6.16 -6.60
CA TYR A 556 16.40 5.06 -7.24
C TYR A 556 16.34 3.75 -6.44
N GLY A 557 15.53 3.70 -5.41
CA GLY A 557 15.37 2.57 -4.50
C GLY A 557 15.79 2.90 -3.06
N ARG A 558 15.09 2.32 -2.10
CA ARG A 558 15.29 2.55 -0.65
C ARG A 558 15.46 1.25 0.14
N ASP A 559 15.69 0.16 -0.56
CA ASP A 559 15.87 -1.15 0.06
C ASP A 559 17.28 -1.29 0.61
N ALA A 560 17.40 -1.63 1.89
CA ALA A 560 18.69 -1.77 2.56
C ALA A 560 19.47 -2.98 2.04
N HIS A 561 20.66 -2.75 1.49
CA HIS A 561 21.61 -3.78 1.10
C HIS A 561 23.04 -3.22 1.19
N VAL A 562 24.03 -4.09 1.25
CA VAL A 562 25.45 -3.71 1.40
C VAL A 562 26.17 -3.86 0.06
N ALA A 563 26.26 -5.08 -0.45
CA ALA A 563 26.84 -5.36 -1.77
C ALA A 563 25.75 -5.25 -2.87
N PRO A 564 26.15 -5.06 -4.14
CA PRO A 564 25.21 -5.10 -5.26
C PRO A 564 24.36 -6.37 -5.25
N ALA A 565 23.05 -6.20 -5.46
CA ALA A 565 22.13 -7.33 -5.47
C ALA A 565 22.46 -8.28 -6.63
N ALA A 566 22.62 -9.57 -6.33
CA ALA A 566 22.99 -10.59 -7.30
C ALA A 566 21.77 -11.25 -7.96
N ASN A 567 20.70 -11.46 -7.21
CA ASN A 567 19.49 -12.15 -7.66
C ASN A 567 18.40 -11.17 -8.20
N VAL A 568 18.84 -10.14 -8.92
CA VAL A 568 17.98 -9.10 -9.49
C VAL A 568 18.34 -8.88 -10.95
N HIS A 569 17.34 -8.75 -11.78
CA HIS A 569 17.52 -8.38 -13.19
C HIS A 569 17.92 -6.90 -13.29
N GLN A 570 19.04 -6.61 -13.95
CA GLN A 570 19.39 -5.24 -14.37
C GLN A 570 18.58 -4.81 -15.59
N GLN A 571 18.17 -5.77 -16.40
CA GLN A 571 17.34 -5.56 -17.58
C GLN A 571 16.54 -6.83 -17.83
N VAL A 572 15.28 -6.66 -18.24
CA VAL A 572 14.41 -7.73 -18.71
C VAL A 572 14.02 -7.45 -20.16
N ALA A 573 13.82 -8.50 -20.95
CA ALA A 573 13.21 -8.36 -22.27
C ALA A 573 11.71 -8.65 -22.15
N VAL A 574 10.93 -8.00 -23.01
CA VAL A 574 9.48 -8.21 -23.07
C VAL A 574 9.19 -9.71 -23.31
N ASP A 575 8.14 -10.20 -22.68
CA ASP A 575 7.68 -11.59 -22.75
C ASP A 575 8.71 -12.65 -22.28
N THR A 576 9.81 -12.23 -21.63
CA THR A 576 10.70 -13.19 -20.98
C THR A 576 9.93 -13.92 -19.87
N PRO A 577 9.94 -15.26 -19.84
CA PRO A 577 9.29 -16.01 -18.77
C PRO A 577 9.87 -15.66 -17.40
N THR A 578 8.98 -15.50 -16.41
CA THR A 578 9.36 -15.26 -15.02
C THR A 578 9.81 -16.53 -14.29
N GLY A 579 9.56 -17.70 -14.89
CA GLY A 579 9.72 -19.00 -14.24
C GLY A 579 8.45 -19.48 -13.51
N ILE A 580 7.47 -18.62 -13.30
CA ILE A 580 6.16 -18.99 -12.74
C ILE A 580 5.28 -19.52 -13.88
N LYS A 581 4.67 -20.69 -13.69
CA LYS A 581 3.91 -21.40 -14.74
C LYS A 581 2.41 -21.30 -14.58
N ALA A 582 1.93 -20.88 -13.40
CA ALA A 582 0.51 -20.73 -13.09
C ALA A 582 0.33 -19.79 -11.90
N VAL A 583 -0.88 -19.28 -11.71
CA VAL A 583 -1.24 -18.58 -10.46
C VAL A 583 -1.07 -19.55 -9.30
N THR A 584 -0.20 -19.22 -8.36
CA THR A 584 0.23 -20.13 -7.29
C THR A 584 -0.64 -20.00 -6.05
N MET A 585 -1.24 -18.81 -5.84
CA MET A 585 -2.08 -18.51 -4.70
C MET A 585 -3.44 -18.04 -5.16
N GLU A 586 -4.49 -18.58 -4.54
CA GLU A 586 -5.78 -17.96 -4.54
C GLU A 586 -5.82 -16.95 -3.40
N ARG A 587 -6.70 -15.97 -3.58
CA ARG A 587 -6.77 -14.84 -2.68
C ARG A 587 -7.30 -15.18 -1.30
N TYR A 588 -6.86 -14.36 -0.35
CA TYR A 588 -7.40 -14.20 0.99
C TYR A 588 -8.95 -14.21 1.08
N PRO A 589 -9.54 -14.61 2.23
CA PRO A 589 -8.93 -14.45 3.54
C PRO A 589 -7.93 -15.56 3.87
N LEU A 590 -6.93 -15.21 4.67
CA LEU A 590 -6.16 -16.18 5.43
C LEU A 590 -7.08 -16.87 6.43
N GLN A 591 -6.90 -18.17 6.63
CA GLN A 591 -7.65 -18.93 7.64
C GLN A 591 -7.01 -18.80 9.00
#